data_250e6233c5e436a0eee346f20545709b
#
_entry.id   250e6233c5e436a0eee346f20545709b
#
_cell.length_a   1.000
_cell.length_b   1.000
_cell.length_c   1.000
_cell.angle_alpha   90.00
_cell.angle_beta   90.00
_cell.angle_gamma   90.00
#
_symmetry.space_group_name_H-M   'P 1'
#
loop_
_entity.id
_entity.type
_entity.pdbx_description
1 polymer ?
#
loop_
_entity_poly.entity_id
_entity_poly.type
_entity_poly.pdbx_seq_one_letter_code
_entity_poly.pdbx_strand_id
1 'polypeptide(L)'
;MIEVIDVKENHNIDKFNAAAKRAHDNPETHGLLVKIYADWCGHCQNMKADWTRLTHELKKNYRCKKPGCVLTIANIRVVTMEANDPVINSIKYIPKDIQGVPLIMYVSKGTRGLEYSKDRVYSEMLKWVVTNPDFALSRKGAQPNPTGNNKHLLHALTRKARPKFNHFHRATLKQFHKEMKRNHNKRVDSRIPTPFPHRRPNSAKIPAYLR
;
A
#
# COMPACT_ATOMS: atom_id res chain seq x y z
N MET A 1 16.11 16.67 2.49
CA MET A 1 15.22 16.83 3.67
C MET A 1 13.96 15.99 3.48
N ILE A 2 13.29 15.52 4.57
CA ILE A 2 11.98 14.86 4.50
C ILE A 2 11.00 15.69 5.32
N GLU A 3 9.91 16.15 4.69
CA GLU A 3 8.84 16.90 5.34
C GLU A 3 7.52 16.13 5.27
N VAL A 4 6.62 16.36 6.24
CA VAL A 4 5.28 15.75 6.29
C VAL A 4 4.25 16.85 6.34
N ILE A 5 3.23 16.76 5.50
CA ILE A 5 2.12 17.72 5.43
C ILE A 5 0.80 16.94 5.60
N ASP A 6 0.02 17.31 6.61
CA ASP A 6 -1.34 16.82 6.79
C ASP A 6 -2.32 17.80 6.15
N VAL A 7 -3.05 17.35 5.14
CA VAL A 7 -4.01 18.14 4.37
C VAL A 7 -5.42 17.71 4.74
N LYS A 8 -6.24 18.66 5.13
CA LYS A 8 -7.66 18.49 5.44
C LYS A 8 -8.44 19.63 4.80
N GLU A 9 -9.75 19.56 4.88
CA GLU A 9 -10.61 20.66 4.48
C GLU A 9 -10.15 21.97 5.16
N ASN A 10 -9.91 22.99 4.36
CA ASN A 10 -9.45 24.31 4.79
C ASN A 10 -8.13 24.35 5.62
N HIS A 11 -7.34 23.27 5.58
CA HIS A 11 -6.08 23.22 6.33
C HIS A 11 -4.92 22.71 5.48
N ASN A 12 -3.83 23.47 5.46
CA ASN A 12 -2.58 23.16 4.72
C ASN A 12 -2.70 22.98 3.20
N ILE A 13 -3.81 23.36 2.59
CA ILE A 13 -4.01 23.25 1.13
C ILE A 13 -2.96 24.05 0.37
N ASP A 14 -2.73 25.31 0.73
CA ASP A 14 -1.75 26.17 0.07
C ASP A 14 -0.33 25.65 0.27
N LYS A 15 0.00 25.18 1.48
CA LYS A 15 1.29 24.57 1.78
C LYS A 15 1.53 23.32 0.92
N PHE A 16 0.50 22.49 0.78
CA PHE A 16 0.55 21.31 -0.09
C PHE A 16 0.70 21.71 -1.55
N ASN A 17 -0.11 22.64 -2.04
CA ASN A 17 -0.06 23.11 -3.43
C ASN A 17 1.32 23.68 -3.80
N ALA A 18 1.94 24.42 -2.86
CA ALA A 18 3.29 24.92 -3.04
C ALA A 18 4.34 23.80 -3.12
N ALA A 19 4.22 22.77 -2.26
CA ALA A 19 5.11 21.60 -2.31
C ALA A 19 4.89 20.77 -3.57
N ALA A 20 3.64 20.54 -3.96
CA ALA A 20 3.28 19.81 -5.18
C ALA A 20 3.76 20.54 -6.44
N LYS A 21 3.65 21.87 -6.45
CA LYS A 21 4.22 22.69 -7.55
C LYS A 21 5.74 22.54 -7.64
N ARG A 22 6.47 22.57 -6.50
CA ARG A 22 7.93 22.33 -6.51
C ARG A 22 8.29 20.96 -7.06
N ALA A 23 7.54 19.91 -6.67
CA ALA A 23 7.74 18.57 -7.19
C ALA A 23 7.40 18.44 -8.68
N HIS A 24 6.41 19.21 -9.15
CA HIS A 24 6.06 19.28 -10.56
C HIS A 24 7.17 19.94 -11.39
N ASP A 25 7.64 21.11 -10.94
CA ASP A 25 8.60 21.92 -11.68
C ASP A 25 10.04 21.34 -11.62
N ASN A 26 10.39 20.68 -10.49
CA ASN A 26 11.74 20.18 -10.21
C ASN A 26 11.72 18.72 -9.73
N PRO A 27 11.25 17.76 -10.52
CA PRO A 27 11.08 16.36 -10.10
C PRO A 27 12.40 15.67 -9.72
N GLU A 28 13.55 16.17 -10.22
CA GLU A 28 14.88 15.64 -9.91
C GLU A 28 15.33 15.90 -8.46
N THR A 29 14.80 16.94 -7.84
CA THR A 29 15.19 17.38 -6.49
C THR A 29 14.02 17.40 -5.50
N HIS A 30 12.78 17.37 -5.97
CA HIS A 30 11.59 17.40 -5.14
C HIS A 30 10.70 16.21 -5.44
N GLY A 31 10.62 15.27 -4.50
CA GLY A 31 9.71 14.12 -4.56
C GLY A 31 8.43 14.40 -3.80
N LEU A 32 7.32 13.86 -4.30
CA LEU A 32 6.01 13.93 -3.66
C LEU A 32 5.43 12.53 -3.48
N LEU A 33 5.35 12.08 -2.22
CA LEU A 33 4.68 10.86 -1.81
C LEU A 33 3.34 11.22 -1.18
N VAL A 34 2.25 10.75 -1.79
CA VAL A 34 0.89 11.10 -1.38
C VAL A 34 0.21 9.87 -0.79
N LYS A 35 -0.42 10.03 0.37
CA LYS A 35 -1.42 9.12 0.91
C LYS A 35 -2.78 9.80 0.95
N ILE A 36 -3.76 9.27 0.24
CA ILE A 36 -5.15 9.72 0.29
C ILE A 36 -5.94 8.72 1.16
N TYR A 37 -6.69 9.24 2.12
CA TYR A 37 -7.41 8.41 3.07
C TYR A 37 -8.69 9.10 3.57
N ALA A 38 -9.60 8.32 4.16
CA ALA A 38 -10.80 8.82 4.81
C ALA A 38 -10.94 8.24 6.23
N ASP A 39 -11.58 8.99 7.14
CA ASP A 39 -11.79 8.53 8.51
C ASP A 39 -12.78 7.38 8.61
N TRP A 40 -13.77 7.31 7.72
CA TRP A 40 -14.75 6.23 7.64
C TRP A 40 -14.21 4.93 7.00
N CYS A 41 -13.02 4.98 6.41
CA CYS A 41 -12.42 3.84 5.70
C CYS A 41 -11.73 2.88 6.68
N GLY A 42 -12.28 1.67 6.88
CA GLY A 42 -11.72 0.66 7.77
C GLY A 42 -10.28 0.23 7.42
N HIS A 43 -9.98 0.07 6.12
CA HIS A 43 -8.61 -0.23 5.67
C HIS A 43 -7.63 0.92 5.96
N CYS A 44 -8.10 2.17 5.93
CA CYS A 44 -7.29 3.33 6.30
C CYS A 44 -6.96 3.35 7.80
N GLN A 45 -7.96 2.99 8.63
CA GLN A 45 -7.79 2.89 10.08
C GLN A 45 -6.81 1.79 10.45
N ASN A 46 -6.93 0.61 9.84
CA ASN A 46 -6.03 -0.53 10.07
C ASN A 46 -4.56 -0.20 9.72
N MET A 47 -4.33 0.56 8.65
CA MET A 47 -3.00 0.97 8.22
C MET A 47 -2.40 2.11 9.07
N LYS A 48 -3.19 2.83 9.86
CA LYS A 48 -2.81 4.10 10.50
C LYS A 48 -1.53 3.99 11.33
N ALA A 49 -1.41 2.95 12.15
CA ALA A 49 -0.23 2.76 13.02
C ALA A 49 1.05 2.50 12.20
N ASP A 50 0.97 1.63 11.20
CA ASP A 50 2.10 1.29 10.32
C ASP A 50 2.54 2.48 9.46
N TRP A 51 1.60 3.28 8.98
CA TRP A 51 1.89 4.52 8.26
C TRP A 51 2.56 5.57 9.15
N THR A 52 2.09 5.75 10.37
CA THR A 52 2.70 6.68 11.34
C THR A 52 4.13 6.26 11.66
N ARG A 53 4.35 4.97 11.87
CA ARG A 53 5.70 4.41 12.09
C ARG A 53 6.60 4.64 10.87
N LEU A 54 6.09 4.42 9.66
CA LEU A 54 6.80 4.65 8.41
C LEU A 54 7.28 6.09 8.28
N THR A 55 6.35 7.04 8.42
CA THR A 55 6.66 8.47 8.27
C THR A 55 7.65 8.97 9.32
N HIS A 56 7.53 8.50 10.57
CA HIS A 56 8.48 8.78 11.63
C HIS A 56 9.88 8.21 11.33
N GLU A 57 9.95 6.94 10.88
CA GLU A 57 11.21 6.28 10.51
C GLU A 57 11.90 7.01 9.36
N LEU A 58 11.15 7.36 8.32
CA LEU A 58 11.69 8.08 7.17
C LEU A 58 12.25 9.45 7.61
N LYS A 59 11.50 10.23 8.38
CA LYS A 59 11.92 11.55 8.84
C LYS A 59 13.15 11.48 9.74
N LYS A 60 13.21 10.50 10.64
CA LYS A 60 14.28 10.34 11.62
C LYS A 60 15.56 9.78 11.00
N ASN A 61 15.45 8.71 10.23
CA ASN A 61 16.58 7.86 9.86
C ASN A 61 16.97 7.91 8.39
N TYR A 62 16.21 8.63 7.55
CA TYR A 62 16.49 8.72 6.12
C TYR A 62 16.73 10.16 5.65
N ARG A 63 17.40 10.28 4.54
CA ARG A 63 17.62 11.54 3.80
C ARG A 63 17.65 11.27 2.30
N CYS A 64 17.38 12.28 1.52
CA CYS A 64 17.62 12.20 0.08
C CYS A 64 19.11 12.02 -0.22
N LYS A 65 19.43 11.27 -1.26
CA LYS A 65 20.82 11.07 -1.69
C LYS A 65 21.41 12.31 -2.33
N LYS A 66 20.62 13.02 -3.15
CA LYS A 66 21.08 14.25 -3.83
C LYS A 66 21.12 15.42 -2.83
N PRO A 67 22.15 16.26 -2.84
CA PRO A 67 22.18 17.53 -2.07
C PRO A 67 20.96 18.42 -2.43
N GLY A 68 20.41 19.11 -1.44
CA GLY A 68 19.29 20.03 -1.64
C GLY A 68 17.95 19.38 -1.94
N CYS A 69 17.89 18.04 -2.07
CA CYS A 69 16.63 17.41 -2.38
C CYS A 69 15.68 17.29 -1.17
N VAL A 70 14.39 17.35 -1.46
CA VAL A 70 13.29 17.28 -0.50
C VAL A 70 12.29 16.21 -0.91
N LEU A 71 11.93 15.30 0.02
CA LEU A 71 10.77 14.44 -0.12
C LEU A 71 9.63 15.01 0.73
N THR A 72 8.56 15.40 0.08
CA THR A 72 7.31 15.76 0.76
C THR A 72 6.42 14.54 0.86
N ILE A 73 6.02 14.18 2.08
CA ILE A 73 5.01 13.14 2.36
C ILE A 73 3.72 13.85 2.71
N ALA A 74 2.70 13.73 1.86
CA ALA A 74 1.41 14.38 2.07
C ALA A 74 0.36 13.36 2.50
N ASN A 75 -0.28 13.62 3.65
CA ASN A 75 -1.44 12.88 4.14
C ASN A 75 -2.70 13.67 3.78
N ILE A 76 -3.44 13.27 2.78
CA ILE A 76 -4.63 13.97 2.28
C ILE A 76 -5.87 13.24 2.78
N ARG A 77 -6.62 13.91 3.65
CA ARG A 77 -7.89 13.40 4.17
C ARG A 77 -9.04 13.87 3.27
N VAL A 78 -9.71 12.92 2.64
CA VAL A 78 -10.94 13.18 1.90
C VAL A 78 -12.17 12.99 2.80
N VAL A 79 -13.22 13.73 2.51
CA VAL A 79 -14.51 13.64 3.21
C VAL A 79 -15.40 12.61 2.54
N THR A 80 -15.41 12.60 1.22
CA THR A 80 -16.19 11.69 0.37
C THR A 80 -15.33 11.11 -0.75
N MET A 81 -15.82 10.07 -1.42
CA MET A 81 -15.22 9.54 -2.66
C MET A 81 -15.87 10.13 -3.91
N GLU A 82 -16.77 11.06 -3.78
CA GLU A 82 -17.41 11.71 -4.91
C GLU A 82 -16.47 12.68 -5.62
N ALA A 83 -16.74 12.93 -6.89
CA ALA A 83 -15.93 13.82 -7.72
C ALA A 83 -15.88 15.29 -7.21
N ASN A 84 -16.81 15.65 -6.33
CA ASN A 84 -16.93 16.99 -5.74
C ASN A 84 -16.31 17.11 -4.34
N ASP A 85 -15.47 16.14 -3.90
CA ASP A 85 -14.79 16.26 -2.61
C ASP A 85 -14.05 17.60 -2.51
N PRO A 86 -14.31 18.41 -1.47
CA PRO A 86 -13.78 19.77 -1.36
C PRO A 86 -12.25 19.80 -1.27
N VAL A 87 -11.64 18.80 -0.66
CA VAL A 87 -10.17 18.71 -0.53
C VAL A 87 -9.55 18.40 -1.90
N ILE A 88 -10.09 17.37 -2.60
CA ILE A 88 -9.61 16.99 -3.92
C ILE A 88 -9.77 18.11 -4.93
N ASN A 89 -10.85 18.88 -4.85
CA ASN A 89 -11.06 20.01 -5.75
C ASN A 89 -10.08 21.17 -5.50
N SER A 90 -9.65 21.36 -4.25
CA SER A 90 -8.78 22.45 -3.84
C SER A 90 -7.29 22.18 -4.04
N ILE A 91 -6.87 20.91 -4.08
CA ILE A 91 -5.46 20.54 -4.30
C ILE A 91 -5.12 20.53 -5.78
N LYS A 92 -3.86 20.85 -6.11
CA LYS A 92 -3.34 20.96 -7.47
C LYS A 92 -2.14 20.03 -7.68
N TYR A 93 -1.79 19.80 -8.95
CA TYR A 93 -0.61 19.02 -9.34
C TYR A 93 -0.62 17.55 -8.89
N ILE A 94 -1.80 16.97 -8.69
CA ILE A 94 -1.99 15.54 -8.51
C ILE A 94 -3.17 15.04 -9.36
N PRO A 95 -3.21 13.74 -9.68
CA PRO A 95 -4.37 13.13 -10.34
C PRO A 95 -5.65 13.28 -9.51
N LYS A 96 -6.76 13.56 -10.18
CA LYS A 96 -8.08 13.72 -9.56
C LYS A 96 -8.94 12.45 -9.60
N ASP A 97 -8.58 11.50 -10.44
CA ASP A 97 -9.29 10.22 -10.66
C ASP A 97 -8.98 9.20 -9.55
N ILE A 98 -9.47 9.46 -8.34
CA ILE A 98 -9.23 8.61 -7.17
C ILE A 98 -10.30 7.52 -7.14
N GLN A 99 -9.89 6.27 -7.43
CA GLN A 99 -10.80 5.13 -7.52
C GLN A 99 -11.12 4.48 -6.16
N GLY A 100 -10.35 4.81 -5.11
CA GLY A 100 -10.55 4.24 -3.78
C GLY A 100 -9.53 4.71 -2.76
N VAL A 101 -9.81 4.43 -1.49
CA VAL A 101 -8.92 4.73 -0.36
C VAL A 101 -8.67 3.47 0.49
N PRO A 102 -7.48 3.31 1.10
CA PRO A 102 -6.34 4.21 1.02
C PRO A 102 -5.59 4.09 -0.29
N LEU A 103 -5.23 5.22 -0.88
CA LEU A 103 -4.37 5.30 -2.05
C LEU A 103 -3.01 5.86 -1.61
N ILE A 104 -1.93 5.16 -1.96
CA ILE A 104 -0.56 5.60 -1.72
C ILE A 104 0.16 5.62 -3.06
N MET A 105 0.69 6.78 -3.44
CA MET A 105 1.36 6.93 -4.72
C MET A 105 2.49 7.96 -4.67
N TYR A 106 3.49 7.78 -5.51
CA TYR A 106 4.34 8.87 -5.91
C TYR A 106 3.66 9.70 -6.99
N VAL A 107 3.88 11.01 -6.95
CA VAL A 107 3.42 11.93 -7.98
C VAL A 107 4.65 12.51 -8.65
N SER A 108 4.73 12.38 -9.97
CA SER A 108 5.80 12.92 -10.79
C SER A 108 5.22 13.83 -11.87
N LYS A 109 5.68 15.07 -11.93
CA LYS A 109 5.22 16.09 -12.90
C LYS A 109 3.69 16.25 -12.94
N GLY A 110 3.03 16.15 -11.78
CA GLY A 110 1.58 16.27 -11.68
C GLY A 110 0.77 15.07 -12.18
N THR A 111 1.45 14.01 -12.62
CA THR A 111 0.81 12.78 -13.08
C THR A 111 0.91 11.68 -12.02
N ARG A 112 0.04 10.67 -12.15
CA ARG A 112 0.13 9.46 -11.33
C ARG A 112 1.42 8.72 -11.67
N GLY A 113 2.31 8.64 -10.70
CA GLY A 113 3.53 7.85 -10.79
C GLY A 113 3.30 6.44 -10.24
N LEU A 114 4.32 5.88 -9.61
CA LEU A 114 4.27 4.54 -9.04
C LEU A 114 3.28 4.47 -7.87
N GLU A 115 2.29 3.58 -7.98
CA GLU A 115 1.28 3.33 -6.97
C GLU A 115 1.65 2.12 -6.11
N TYR A 116 1.36 2.19 -4.82
CA TYR A 116 1.60 1.10 -3.88
C TYR A 116 0.44 0.10 -3.89
N SER A 117 0.72 -1.14 -4.28
CA SER A 117 -0.29 -2.20 -4.42
C SER A 117 -0.06 -3.43 -3.52
N LYS A 118 0.92 -3.35 -2.58
CA LYS A 118 1.27 -4.47 -1.69
C LYS A 118 0.57 -4.36 -0.34
N ASP A 119 0.87 -5.32 0.55
CA ASP A 119 0.38 -5.33 1.93
C ASP A 119 0.77 -4.05 2.67
N ARG A 120 -0.22 -3.42 3.30
CA ARG A 120 -0.08 -2.12 3.97
C ARG A 120 0.54 -2.24 5.36
N VAL A 121 1.59 -3.07 5.48
CA VAL A 121 2.38 -3.23 6.69
C VAL A 121 3.65 -2.38 6.60
N TYR A 122 4.13 -1.92 7.74
CA TYR A 122 5.28 -1.02 7.83
C TYR A 122 6.50 -1.47 7.02
N SER A 123 6.89 -2.74 7.10
CA SER A 123 8.09 -3.28 6.44
C SER A 123 8.02 -3.22 4.91
N GLU A 124 6.87 -3.58 4.35
CA GLU A 124 6.66 -3.57 2.90
C GLU A 124 6.57 -2.14 2.36
N MET A 125 5.85 -1.26 3.06
CA MET A 125 5.78 0.15 2.69
C MET A 125 7.15 0.83 2.77
N LEU A 126 7.94 0.59 3.84
CA LEU A 126 9.28 1.14 3.97
C LEU A 126 10.19 0.67 2.83
N LYS A 127 10.18 -0.63 2.55
CA LYS A 127 10.94 -1.22 1.44
C LYS A 127 10.58 -0.53 0.11
N TRP A 128 9.30 -0.40 -0.19
CA TRP A 128 8.83 0.22 -1.42
C TRP A 128 9.28 1.69 -1.53
N VAL A 129 9.15 2.48 -0.45
CA VAL A 129 9.55 3.90 -0.45
C VAL A 129 11.05 4.05 -0.68
N VAL A 130 11.89 3.24 0.00
CA VAL A 130 13.36 3.40 -0.07
C VAL A 130 13.98 2.82 -1.34
N THR A 131 13.28 1.90 -2.02
CA THR A 131 13.73 1.31 -3.29
C THR A 131 13.14 1.97 -4.53
N ASN A 132 12.34 3.03 -4.36
CA ASN A 132 11.75 3.75 -5.49
C ASN A 132 12.85 4.32 -6.39
N PRO A 133 12.83 4.02 -7.70
CA PRO A 133 13.83 4.52 -8.64
C PRO A 133 13.71 6.04 -8.88
N ASP A 134 12.51 6.61 -8.78
CA ASP A 134 12.25 8.01 -9.07
C ASP A 134 12.79 8.94 -7.97
N PHE A 135 12.91 8.43 -6.74
CA PHE A 135 13.36 9.24 -5.62
C PHE A 135 14.25 8.46 -4.64
N ALA A 136 15.56 8.60 -4.83
CA ALA A 136 16.53 7.83 -4.07
C ALA A 136 16.73 8.36 -2.64
N LEU A 137 16.41 7.52 -1.66
CA LEU A 137 16.68 7.75 -0.24
C LEU A 137 17.92 6.96 0.22
N SER A 138 18.62 7.51 1.22
CA SER A 138 19.69 6.82 1.94
C SER A 138 19.45 6.92 3.45
N ARG A 139 19.87 5.90 4.20
CA ARG A 139 19.84 5.94 5.65
C ARG A 139 20.88 6.92 6.17
N LYS A 140 20.52 7.76 7.14
CA LYS A 140 21.48 8.65 7.82
C LYS A 140 22.52 7.80 8.53
N GLY A 141 23.81 8.19 8.45
CA GLY A 141 24.91 7.42 9.04
C GLY A 141 25.38 6.19 8.24
N ALA A 142 24.70 5.84 7.15
CA ALA A 142 25.25 4.87 6.21
C ALA A 142 26.41 5.54 5.44
N GLN A 143 27.61 4.98 5.57
CA GLN A 143 28.75 5.36 4.73
C GLN A 143 28.37 5.10 3.27
N PRO A 144 28.70 6.00 2.33
CA PRO A 144 28.51 5.70 0.92
C PRO A 144 29.36 4.46 0.59
N ASN A 145 28.69 3.33 0.28
CA ASN A 145 29.42 2.16 -0.22
C ASN A 145 30.06 2.53 -1.57
N PRO A 146 31.37 2.43 -1.70
CA PRO A 146 32.07 2.79 -2.94
C PRO A 146 31.80 1.82 -4.10
N THR A 147 31.11 0.71 -3.84
CA THR A 147 30.74 -0.29 -4.87
C THR A 147 29.25 -0.58 -4.84
N GLY A 148 28.60 -0.32 -5.97
CA GLY A 148 27.15 -0.39 -6.19
C GLY A 148 26.51 -1.78 -6.08
N ASN A 149 26.74 -2.54 -5.01
CA ASN A 149 26.07 -3.81 -4.76
C ASN A 149 25.06 -3.66 -3.59
N ASN A 150 23.83 -3.34 -3.94
CA ASN A 150 22.67 -3.28 -3.02
C ASN A 150 22.29 -4.65 -2.39
N LYS A 151 23.05 -5.73 -2.62
CA LYS A 151 22.76 -7.06 -2.05
C LYS A 151 22.83 -7.10 -0.52
N HIS A 152 23.65 -6.28 0.13
CA HIS A 152 23.80 -6.30 1.59
C HIS A 152 22.65 -5.66 2.37
N LEU A 153 21.91 -4.69 1.77
CA LEU A 153 20.78 -4.05 2.45
C LEU A 153 19.56 -4.98 2.59
N LEU A 154 19.33 -5.82 1.58
CA LEU A 154 18.28 -6.86 1.64
C LEU A 154 18.55 -7.87 2.77
N HIS A 155 19.82 -8.25 2.98
CA HIS A 155 20.19 -9.26 3.97
C HIS A 155 20.08 -8.77 5.43
N ALA A 156 20.29 -7.47 5.68
CA ALA A 156 20.16 -6.89 7.03
C ALA A 156 18.69 -6.72 7.46
N LEU A 157 17.79 -6.42 6.52
CA LEU A 157 16.35 -6.30 6.78
C LEU A 157 15.67 -7.65 7.01
N THR A 158 16.16 -8.72 6.34
CA THR A 158 15.62 -10.08 6.50
C THR A 158 16.08 -10.76 7.79
N ARG A 159 17.27 -10.42 8.33
CA ARG A 159 17.76 -11.03 9.58
C ARG A 159 17.05 -10.55 10.84
N LYS A 160 16.53 -9.31 10.90
CA LYS A 160 15.81 -8.79 12.09
C LYS A 160 14.32 -9.18 12.12
N ALA A 161 13.78 -9.73 11.03
CA ALA A 161 12.37 -10.14 10.93
C ALA A 161 12.18 -11.65 11.08
N ARG A 162 13.13 -12.39 11.65
CA ARG A 162 12.82 -13.74 12.11
C ARG A 162 12.12 -13.63 13.48
N PRO A 163 10.79 -13.81 13.56
CA PRO A 163 10.17 -14.10 14.84
C PRO A 163 10.87 -15.35 15.36
N LYS A 164 11.25 -15.35 16.63
CA LYS A 164 11.60 -16.59 17.34
C LYS A 164 10.34 -17.44 17.32
N PHE A 165 10.23 -18.31 16.32
CA PHE A 165 9.20 -19.34 16.28
C PHE A 165 9.42 -20.24 17.49
N ASN A 166 8.64 -20.02 18.52
CA ASN A 166 8.62 -20.83 19.70
C ASN A 166 8.41 -22.28 19.29
N HIS A 167 9.13 -23.19 19.92
CA HIS A 167 9.12 -24.64 19.76
C HIS A 167 7.69 -25.26 19.82
N PHE A 168 6.70 -24.50 20.26
CA PHE A 168 5.30 -24.88 20.38
C PHE A 168 4.58 -25.12 19.03
N HIS A 169 4.98 -24.44 17.95
CA HIS A 169 4.29 -24.59 16.65
C HIS A 169 4.69 -25.86 15.87
N ARG A 170 5.83 -26.47 16.20
CA ARG A 170 6.25 -27.72 15.53
C ARG A 170 5.45 -28.95 15.99
N ALA A 171 4.98 -28.95 17.23
CA ALA A 171 4.16 -30.02 17.78
C ALA A 171 2.72 -29.99 17.18
N THR A 172 2.14 -28.80 17.04
CA THR A 172 0.78 -28.60 16.50
C THR A 172 0.66 -28.97 15.03
N LEU A 173 1.69 -28.65 14.20
CA LEU A 173 1.71 -29.04 12.79
C LEU A 173 1.84 -30.56 12.59
N LYS A 174 2.61 -31.25 13.43
CA LYS A 174 2.70 -32.71 13.39
C LYS A 174 1.40 -33.39 13.80
N GLN A 175 0.68 -32.83 14.77
CA GLN A 175 -0.61 -33.32 15.22
C GLN A 175 -1.69 -33.10 14.17
N PHE A 176 -1.72 -31.93 13.51
CA PHE A 176 -2.63 -31.61 12.42
C PHE A 176 -2.45 -32.53 11.19
N HIS A 177 -1.18 -32.81 10.81
CA HIS A 177 -0.90 -33.78 9.72
C HIS A 177 -1.31 -35.21 10.07
N LYS A 178 -1.23 -35.61 11.34
CA LYS A 178 -1.63 -36.93 11.79
C LYS A 178 -3.16 -37.08 11.78
N GLU A 179 -3.89 -36.04 12.11
CA GLU A 179 -5.36 -35.99 12.04
C GLU A 179 -5.89 -35.97 10.60
N MET A 180 -5.26 -35.21 9.72
CA MET A 180 -5.61 -35.19 8.30
C MET A 180 -5.44 -36.56 7.64
N LYS A 181 -4.37 -37.30 7.97
CA LYS A 181 -4.18 -38.67 7.47
C LYS A 181 -5.21 -39.67 8.02
N ARG A 182 -5.63 -39.50 9.28
CA ARG A 182 -6.70 -40.36 9.87
C ARG A 182 -8.07 -40.11 9.22
N ASN A 183 -8.39 -38.87 8.88
CA ASN A 183 -9.66 -38.52 8.24
C ASN A 183 -9.72 -38.90 6.76
N HIS A 184 -8.57 -38.96 6.07
CA HIS A 184 -8.51 -39.40 4.68
C HIS A 184 -8.81 -40.90 4.55
N ASN A 185 -8.31 -41.73 5.48
CA ASN A 185 -8.55 -43.17 5.49
C ASN A 185 -9.98 -43.58 5.95
N LYS A 186 -10.75 -42.70 6.57
CA LYS A 186 -12.16 -42.96 6.95
C LYS A 186 -13.17 -42.61 5.84
N ARG A 187 -12.77 -41.93 4.75
CA ARG A 187 -13.67 -41.53 3.66
C ARG A 187 -13.67 -42.46 2.42
N VAL A 188 -12.96 -43.56 2.49
CA VAL A 188 -12.89 -44.53 1.35
C VAL A 188 -13.97 -45.61 1.44
N ASP A 189 -14.81 -45.64 2.49
CA ASP A 189 -15.82 -46.67 2.67
C ASP A 189 -17.23 -46.08 2.88
N SER A 190 -17.78 -45.39 1.88
CA SER A 190 -19.23 -45.15 1.79
C SER A 190 -19.64 -44.86 0.34
N ARG A 191 -20.33 -45.80 -0.20
CA ARG A 191 -21.18 -45.94 -1.41
C ARG A 191 -21.52 -44.64 -2.12
N ILE A 192 -21.17 -44.63 -3.42
CA ILE A 192 -21.58 -43.63 -4.41
C ILE A 192 -23.11 -43.64 -4.56
N PRO A 193 -23.82 -42.50 -4.35
CA PRO A 193 -25.22 -42.38 -4.77
C PRO A 193 -25.28 -42.11 -6.28
N THR A 194 -26.18 -42.81 -6.95
CA THR A 194 -26.52 -42.69 -8.37
C THR A 194 -26.97 -41.29 -8.78
N PRO A 195 -26.68 -40.82 -9.99
CA PRO A 195 -27.00 -39.47 -10.42
C PRO A 195 -28.51 -39.30 -10.67
N PHE A 196 -29.02 -38.15 -10.23
CA PHE A 196 -30.40 -37.69 -10.46
C PHE A 196 -30.69 -37.47 -11.94
N PRO A 197 -31.93 -37.76 -12.42
CA PRO A 197 -32.29 -37.54 -13.81
C PRO A 197 -32.43 -36.06 -14.16
N HIS A 198 -31.87 -35.71 -15.31
CA HIS A 198 -31.95 -34.37 -15.91
C HIS A 198 -33.41 -33.90 -16.10
N ARG A 199 -33.85 -32.90 -15.37
CA ARG A 199 -35.05 -32.13 -15.69
C ARG A 199 -34.72 -31.09 -16.77
N ARG A 200 -35.42 -31.20 -17.91
CA ARG A 200 -35.36 -30.21 -19.01
C ARG A 200 -35.92 -28.86 -18.49
N PRO A 201 -35.33 -27.70 -18.84
CA PRO A 201 -35.92 -26.41 -18.53
C PRO A 201 -37.13 -26.15 -19.43
N ASN A 202 -38.27 -25.77 -18.82
CA ASN A 202 -39.44 -25.29 -19.51
C ASN A 202 -39.13 -23.97 -20.22
N SER A 203 -39.46 -23.91 -21.50
CA SER A 203 -39.48 -22.71 -22.32
C SER A 203 -40.54 -21.73 -21.79
N ALA A 204 -40.13 -20.68 -21.10
CA ALA A 204 -40.97 -19.56 -20.74
C ALA A 204 -41.18 -18.66 -21.96
N LYS A 205 -42.46 -18.49 -22.35
CA LYS A 205 -42.92 -17.59 -23.40
C LYS A 205 -42.61 -16.14 -23.05
N ILE A 206 -41.99 -15.43 -24.01
CA ILE A 206 -41.72 -13.99 -23.95
C ILE A 206 -43.04 -13.24 -24.19
N PRO A 207 -43.47 -12.26 -23.36
CA PRO A 207 -44.66 -11.45 -23.62
C PRO A 207 -44.40 -10.41 -24.73
N ALA A 208 -45.36 -10.25 -25.60
CA ALA A 208 -45.35 -9.39 -26.78
C ALA A 208 -45.75 -7.95 -26.43
N TYR A 209 -44.93 -7.18 -25.77
CA TYR A 209 -45.08 -5.69 -25.71
C TYR A 209 -43.70 -5.04 -25.83
N LEU A 210 -43.12 -5.16 -26.94
CA LEU A 210 -42.06 -4.24 -27.45
C LEU A 210 -41.88 -4.56 -28.92
N ARG A 211 -42.83 -4.03 -29.66
CA ARG A 211 -42.68 -3.68 -31.09
C ARG A 211 -42.90 -2.18 -31.23
#